data_05a9cd3f276ab1371f48b07404a520b2
#
_entry.id   05a9cd3f276ab1371f48b07404a520b2
#
_cell.length_a   1.000
_cell.length_b   1.000
_cell.length_c   1.000
_cell.angle_alpha   90.00
_cell.angle_beta   90.00
_cell.angle_gamma   90.00
#
_symmetry.space_group_name_H-M   'P 1'
#
loop_
_entity.id
_entity.type
_entity.pdbx_description
1 polymer ?
#
loop_
_entity_poly.entity_id
_entity_poly.type
_entity_poly.pdbx_seq_one_letter_code
_entity_poly.pdbx_strand_id
1 'polypeptide(L)'
;MQIPRLVVVVGFLALCATAAGAPSPDPYTASVAYAKCLRAHGVPHPLPDAKGNFSLTPAEEQRLRRVPRKTRKAAENACFHHLTALNLKPLSPQALARATVIVAELGRCIRGHGFTVGEPEVKNLSRGRAFFGFKAAPRPAYSSAKRQLLVRVQHECEKQVNMAARITKIIDEDRNDARARL
;
A
#
# COMPACT_ATOMS: atom_id res chain seq x y z
N MET A 1 -21.80 51.61 53.54
CA MET A 1 -22.57 51.25 52.38
C MET A 1 -21.87 50.06 51.68
N GLN A 2 -22.36 48.85 51.97
CA GLN A 2 -21.79 47.60 51.41
C GLN A 2 -22.68 47.14 50.25
N ILE A 3 -22.06 46.99 49.04
CA ILE A 3 -22.75 46.52 47.87
C ILE A 3 -22.53 44.99 47.81
N PRO A 4 -23.59 44.16 47.76
CA PRO A 4 -23.40 42.70 47.63
C PRO A 4 -22.94 42.30 46.22
N ARG A 5 -21.86 41.52 46.14
CA ARG A 5 -21.38 40.89 44.92
C ARG A 5 -22.31 39.75 44.52
N LEU A 6 -22.97 39.93 43.39
CA LEU A 6 -23.78 38.91 42.76
C LEU A 6 -22.83 37.94 42.04
N VAL A 7 -22.72 36.68 42.51
CA VAL A 7 -21.98 35.61 41.87
C VAL A 7 -22.91 34.94 40.87
N VAL A 8 -22.71 35.20 39.58
CA VAL A 8 -23.39 34.48 38.48
C VAL A 8 -22.63 33.21 38.22
N VAL A 9 -23.18 32.07 38.64
CA VAL A 9 -22.66 30.73 38.28
C VAL A 9 -23.20 30.40 36.89
N VAL A 10 -22.35 30.56 35.88
CA VAL A 10 -22.63 30.06 34.52
C VAL A 10 -22.34 28.56 34.48
N GLY A 11 -23.42 27.77 34.54
CA GLY A 11 -23.35 26.33 34.37
C GLY A 11 -22.94 25.99 32.92
N PHE A 12 -21.74 25.49 32.73
CA PHE A 12 -21.30 24.87 31.46
C PHE A 12 -22.00 23.51 31.34
N LEU A 13 -23.07 23.44 30.57
CA LEU A 13 -23.62 22.19 30.06
C LEU A 13 -22.63 21.65 29.00
N ALA A 14 -21.76 20.72 29.43
CA ALA A 14 -20.94 19.93 28.52
C ALA A 14 -21.90 19.03 27.72
N LEU A 15 -22.21 19.45 26.49
CA LEU A 15 -22.77 18.56 25.48
C LEU A 15 -21.66 17.51 25.14
N CYS A 16 -21.79 16.31 25.72
CA CYS A 16 -21.10 15.12 25.23
C CYS A 16 -21.67 14.82 23.84
N ALA A 17 -21.10 15.44 22.81
CA ALA A 17 -21.28 15.01 21.45
C ALA A 17 -20.63 13.60 21.36
N THR A 18 -21.47 12.56 21.36
CA THR A 18 -21.04 11.21 20.95
C THR A 18 -20.50 11.33 19.54
N ALA A 19 -19.17 11.29 19.43
CA ALA A 19 -18.49 11.21 18.15
C ALA A 19 -18.91 9.87 17.53
N ALA A 20 -20.02 9.87 16.78
CA ALA A 20 -20.32 8.81 15.84
C ALA A 20 -19.10 8.69 14.95
N GLY A 21 -18.40 7.54 15.01
CA GLY A 21 -17.17 7.33 14.27
C GLY A 21 -17.41 7.65 12.81
N ALA A 22 -16.65 8.61 12.27
CA ALA A 22 -16.74 8.95 10.85
C ALA A 22 -16.55 7.65 10.04
N PRO A 23 -17.40 7.39 9.03
CA PRO A 23 -17.24 6.21 8.20
C PRO A 23 -15.84 6.23 7.60
N SER A 24 -15.15 5.06 7.61
CA SER A 24 -13.85 4.93 6.97
C SER A 24 -13.96 5.38 5.52
N PRO A 25 -13.05 6.24 5.04
CA PRO A 25 -13.08 6.68 3.64
C PRO A 25 -12.99 5.45 2.73
N ASP A 26 -13.69 5.50 1.60
CA ASP A 26 -13.57 4.44 0.62
C ASP A 26 -12.13 4.36 0.06
N PRO A 27 -11.68 3.17 -0.41
CA PRO A 27 -10.30 2.98 -0.86
C PRO A 27 -9.88 3.92 -1.99
N TYR A 28 -10.79 4.26 -2.89
CA TYR A 28 -10.51 5.18 -3.99
C TYR A 28 -10.21 6.60 -3.47
N THR A 29 -11.09 7.13 -2.62
CA THR A 29 -10.92 8.48 -2.03
C THR A 29 -9.61 8.58 -1.24
N ALA A 30 -9.29 7.58 -0.42
CA ALA A 30 -8.03 7.53 0.34
C ALA A 30 -6.80 7.46 -0.58
N SER A 31 -6.85 6.66 -1.63
CA SER A 31 -5.76 6.52 -2.62
C SER A 31 -5.57 7.81 -3.42
N VAL A 32 -6.66 8.49 -3.81
CA VAL A 32 -6.60 9.81 -4.48
C VAL A 32 -5.95 10.84 -3.57
N ALA A 33 -6.35 10.92 -2.30
CA ALA A 33 -5.78 11.84 -1.33
C ALA A 33 -4.27 11.58 -1.14
N TYR A 34 -3.88 10.30 -1.03
CA TYR A 34 -2.47 9.90 -0.96
C TYR A 34 -1.67 10.34 -2.18
N ALA A 35 -2.16 10.07 -3.42
CA ALA A 35 -1.49 10.47 -4.65
C ALA A 35 -1.33 12.00 -4.77
N LYS A 36 -2.37 12.76 -4.42
CA LYS A 36 -2.33 14.22 -4.40
C LYS A 36 -1.29 14.74 -3.40
N CYS A 37 -1.23 14.17 -2.21
CA CYS A 37 -0.25 14.51 -1.20
C CYS A 37 1.18 14.24 -1.69
N LEU A 38 1.46 13.07 -2.29
CA LEU A 38 2.78 12.75 -2.85
C LEU A 38 3.21 13.78 -3.91
N ARG A 39 2.28 14.19 -4.78
CA ARG A 39 2.55 15.23 -5.80
C ARG A 39 2.87 16.58 -5.16
N ALA A 40 2.15 16.97 -4.12
CA ALA A 40 2.42 18.21 -3.38
C ALA A 40 3.83 18.20 -2.73
N HIS A 41 4.35 17.01 -2.40
CA HIS A 41 5.72 16.82 -1.92
C HIS A 41 6.76 16.58 -3.04
N GLY A 42 6.41 16.87 -4.31
CA GLY A 42 7.34 16.77 -5.44
C GLY A 42 7.59 15.34 -5.92
N VAL A 43 6.79 14.37 -5.51
CA VAL A 43 6.89 12.97 -5.98
C VAL A 43 5.81 12.74 -7.04
N PRO A 44 6.16 12.58 -8.34
CA PRO A 44 5.20 12.28 -9.39
C PRO A 44 4.58 10.90 -9.12
N HIS A 45 3.26 10.87 -8.98
CA HIS A 45 2.52 9.64 -8.70
C HIS A 45 1.24 9.61 -9.55
N PRO A 46 0.86 8.48 -10.20
CA PRO A 46 -0.38 8.39 -10.95
C PRO A 46 -1.60 8.54 -10.02
N LEU A 47 -2.74 8.86 -10.60
CA LEU A 47 -4.01 8.67 -9.89
C LEU A 47 -4.35 7.19 -9.86
N PRO A 48 -5.06 6.74 -8.82
CA PRO A 48 -5.50 5.34 -8.73
C PRO A 48 -6.60 5.07 -9.77
N ASP A 49 -6.78 3.79 -10.10
CA ASP A 49 -7.96 3.31 -10.83
C ASP A 49 -9.23 3.41 -9.95
N ALA A 50 -10.40 3.09 -10.51
CA ALA A 50 -11.68 3.13 -9.79
C ALA A 50 -11.74 2.22 -8.53
N LYS A 51 -10.80 1.28 -8.39
CA LYS A 51 -10.67 0.39 -7.22
C LYS A 51 -9.65 0.89 -6.21
N GLY A 52 -9.02 2.03 -6.45
CA GLY A 52 -7.99 2.60 -5.61
C GLY A 52 -6.59 2.02 -5.82
N ASN A 53 -6.35 1.22 -6.87
CA ASN A 53 -5.04 0.64 -7.17
C ASN A 53 -4.20 1.59 -8.02
N PHE A 54 -2.88 1.53 -7.81
CA PHE A 54 -1.92 2.29 -8.59
C PHE A 54 -1.23 1.40 -9.62
N SER A 55 -1.26 1.82 -10.88
CA SER A 55 -0.48 1.21 -11.96
C SER A 55 0.46 2.26 -12.54
N LEU A 56 1.76 1.98 -12.51
CA LEU A 56 2.78 2.84 -13.08
C LEU A 56 3.05 2.45 -14.53
N THR A 57 2.96 3.40 -15.43
CA THR A 57 3.52 3.22 -16.77
C THR A 57 5.05 3.26 -16.71
N PRO A 58 5.77 2.67 -17.68
CA PRO A 58 7.23 2.73 -17.72
C PRO A 58 7.79 4.17 -17.68
N ALA A 59 7.09 5.13 -18.29
CA ALA A 59 7.46 6.53 -18.28
C ALA A 59 7.30 7.16 -16.88
N GLU A 60 6.24 6.83 -16.17
CA GLU A 60 5.99 7.29 -14.79
C GLU A 60 7.00 6.66 -13.83
N GLU A 61 7.29 5.39 -13.98
CA GLU A 61 8.33 4.72 -13.19
C GLU A 61 9.70 5.38 -13.39
N GLN A 62 10.05 5.74 -14.63
CA GLN A 62 11.29 6.45 -14.92
C GLN A 62 11.33 7.83 -14.26
N ARG A 63 10.21 8.59 -14.29
CA ARG A 63 10.11 9.87 -13.59
C ARG A 63 10.27 9.70 -12.08
N LEU A 64 9.61 8.69 -11.50
CA LEU A 64 9.70 8.38 -10.08
C LEU A 64 11.12 8.00 -9.66
N ARG A 65 11.86 7.26 -10.48
CA ARG A 65 13.27 6.89 -10.24
C ARG A 65 14.21 8.10 -10.20
N ARG A 66 13.89 9.20 -10.89
CA ARG A 66 14.67 10.44 -10.87
C ARG A 66 14.53 11.22 -9.55
N VAL A 67 13.46 10.99 -8.80
CA VAL A 67 13.28 11.63 -7.50
C VAL A 67 14.22 10.99 -6.47
N PRO A 68 15.02 11.77 -5.74
CA PRO A 68 15.93 11.23 -4.72
C PRO A 68 15.19 10.36 -3.71
N ARG A 69 15.81 9.23 -3.34
CA ARG A 69 15.21 8.28 -2.38
C ARG A 69 14.81 8.93 -1.05
N LYS A 70 15.62 9.89 -0.56
CA LYS A 70 15.32 10.64 0.67
C LYS A 70 14.03 11.42 0.55
N THR A 71 13.84 12.13 -0.58
CA THR A 71 12.63 12.90 -0.87
C THR A 71 11.41 11.99 -0.96
N ARG A 72 11.51 10.86 -1.70
CA ARG A 72 10.40 9.89 -1.80
C ARG A 72 10.00 9.36 -0.43
N LYS A 73 10.98 8.93 0.39
CA LYS A 73 10.70 8.40 1.73
C LYS A 73 10.08 9.45 2.66
N ALA A 74 10.53 10.72 2.58
CA ALA A 74 9.94 11.80 3.36
C ALA A 74 8.47 12.06 2.95
N ALA A 75 8.20 12.14 1.65
CA ALA A 75 6.86 12.30 1.10
C ALA A 75 5.94 11.12 1.49
N GLU A 76 6.40 9.88 1.32
CA GLU A 76 5.66 8.68 1.73
C GLU A 76 5.28 8.74 3.23
N ASN A 77 6.22 9.10 4.09
CA ASN A 77 5.95 9.21 5.53
C ASN A 77 4.93 10.31 5.85
N ALA A 78 5.05 11.48 5.20
CA ALA A 78 4.13 12.60 5.39
C ALA A 78 2.72 12.27 4.91
N CYS A 79 2.58 11.56 3.78
CA CYS A 79 1.30 11.30 3.12
C CYS A 79 0.61 10.01 3.59
N PHE A 80 1.33 9.13 4.29
CA PHE A 80 0.82 7.79 4.62
C PHE A 80 -0.46 7.82 5.49
N HIS A 81 -0.72 8.89 6.24
CA HIS A 81 -1.91 9.03 7.07
C HIS A 81 -3.22 8.92 6.26
N HIS A 82 -3.21 9.29 4.96
CA HIS A 82 -4.38 9.11 4.08
C HIS A 82 -4.72 7.63 3.89
N LEU A 83 -3.73 6.74 3.88
CA LEU A 83 -3.94 5.30 3.73
C LEU A 83 -4.22 4.61 5.09
N THR A 84 -3.74 5.17 6.21
CA THR A 84 -4.05 4.61 7.53
C THR A 84 -5.52 4.73 7.90
N ALA A 85 -6.21 5.72 7.35
CA ALA A 85 -7.66 5.87 7.51
C ALA A 85 -8.45 4.67 6.96
N LEU A 86 -7.85 3.86 6.07
CA LEU A 86 -8.44 2.62 5.56
C LEU A 86 -8.45 1.48 6.59
N ASN A 87 -7.84 1.69 7.75
CA ASN A 87 -7.74 0.70 8.83
C ASN A 87 -7.29 -0.70 8.31
N LEU A 88 -6.26 -0.69 7.48
CA LEU A 88 -5.72 -1.90 6.84
C LEU A 88 -5.20 -2.85 7.92
N LYS A 89 -5.91 -3.94 8.15
CA LYS A 89 -5.46 -5.02 9.03
C LYS A 89 -4.34 -5.82 8.34
N PRO A 90 -3.38 -6.37 9.10
CA PRO A 90 -2.44 -7.35 8.58
C PRO A 90 -3.17 -8.54 7.97
N LEU A 91 -2.63 -9.11 6.90
CA LEU A 91 -3.16 -10.34 6.32
C LEU A 91 -3.03 -11.51 7.29
N SER A 92 -4.00 -12.40 7.28
CA SER A 92 -3.96 -13.63 8.07
C SER A 92 -2.82 -14.55 7.62
N PRO A 93 -2.37 -15.48 8.47
CA PRO A 93 -1.37 -16.49 8.08
C PRO A 93 -1.80 -17.29 6.84
N GLN A 94 -3.10 -17.61 6.72
CA GLN A 94 -3.65 -18.32 5.58
C GLN A 94 -3.56 -17.48 4.28
N ALA A 95 -3.90 -16.20 4.34
CA ALA A 95 -3.78 -15.29 3.21
C ALA A 95 -2.31 -15.14 2.77
N LEU A 96 -1.39 -14.99 3.72
CA LEU A 96 0.06 -14.95 3.44
C LEU A 96 0.55 -16.24 2.77
N ALA A 97 0.14 -17.41 3.25
CA ALA A 97 0.51 -18.69 2.67
C ALA A 97 0.00 -18.83 1.22
N ARG A 98 -1.26 -18.49 0.98
CA ARG A 98 -1.83 -18.50 -0.39
C ARG A 98 -1.12 -17.54 -1.33
N ALA A 99 -0.79 -16.35 -0.88
CA ALA A 99 -0.04 -15.38 -1.65
C ALA A 99 1.40 -15.84 -1.95
N THR A 100 2.02 -16.58 -1.01
CA THR A 100 3.36 -17.15 -1.22
C THR A 100 3.38 -18.13 -2.39
N VAL A 101 2.32 -18.94 -2.59
CA VAL A 101 2.20 -19.84 -3.74
C VAL A 101 2.24 -19.07 -5.05
N ILE A 102 1.51 -17.94 -5.14
CA ILE A 102 1.48 -17.10 -6.36
C ILE A 102 2.86 -16.51 -6.64
N VAL A 103 3.56 -16.01 -5.60
CA VAL A 103 4.92 -15.48 -5.75
C VAL A 103 5.90 -16.60 -6.16
N ALA A 104 5.71 -17.82 -5.68
CA ALA A 104 6.52 -18.98 -6.10
C ALA A 104 6.31 -19.33 -7.58
N GLU A 105 5.07 -19.25 -8.08
CA GLU A 105 4.76 -19.43 -9.50
C GLU A 105 5.43 -18.34 -10.37
N LEU A 106 5.36 -17.08 -9.95
CA LEU A 106 6.09 -16.00 -10.59
C LEU A 106 7.59 -16.27 -10.65
N GLY A 107 8.17 -16.73 -9.53
CA GLY A 107 9.59 -17.09 -9.47
C GLY A 107 9.97 -18.23 -10.40
N ARG A 108 9.11 -19.25 -10.56
CA ARG A 108 9.32 -20.34 -11.51
C ARG A 108 9.31 -19.84 -12.96
N CYS A 109 8.35 -18.97 -13.29
CA CYS A 109 8.29 -18.35 -14.62
C CYS A 109 9.57 -17.56 -14.92
N ILE A 110 9.99 -16.67 -14.04
CA ILE A 110 11.21 -15.85 -14.23
C ILE A 110 12.46 -16.73 -14.36
N ARG A 111 12.59 -17.80 -13.57
CA ARG A 111 13.70 -18.77 -13.68
C ARG A 111 13.66 -19.52 -15.00
N GLY A 112 12.48 -19.86 -15.53
CA GLY A 112 12.29 -20.46 -16.84
C GLY A 112 12.86 -19.61 -17.99
N HIS A 113 12.93 -18.28 -17.81
CA HIS A 113 13.60 -17.35 -18.74
C HIS A 113 15.09 -17.15 -18.47
N GLY A 114 15.71 -17.97 -17.63
CA GLY A 114 17.16 -17.93 -17.34
C GLY A 114 17.60 -16.83 -16.38
N PHE A 115 16.70 -16.30 -15.55
CA PHE A 115 17.04 -15.33 -14.53
C PHE A 115 17.04 -15.94 -13.12
N THR A 116 17.98 -15.49 -12.29
CA THR A 116 18.04 -15.87 -10.88
C THR A 116 17.15 -14.94 -10.04
N VAL A 117 16.23 -15.52 -9.29
CA VAL A 117 15.45 -14.83 -8.26
C VAL A 117 15.53 -15.61 -6.96
N GLY A 118 15.46 -14.91 -5.84
CA GLY A 118 15.48 -15.51 -4.51
C GLY A 118 14.25 -16.37 -4.22
N GLU A 119 14.18 -16.84 -2.99
CA GLU A 119 12.98 -17.53 -2.51
C GLU A 119 11.79 -16.58 -2.41
N PRO A 120 10.56 -17.08 -2.60
CA PRO A 120 9.36 -16.29 -2.38
C PRO A 120 9.35 -15.72 -0.96
N GLU A 121 9.00 -14.44 -0.85
CA GLU A 121 8.81 -13.77 0.43
C GLU A 121 7.50 -13.00 0.40
N VAL A 122 6.57 -13.40 1.26
CA VAL A 122 5.32 -12.67 1.51
C VAL A 122 5.22 -12.42 3.00
N LYS A 123 5.08 -11.17 3.38
CA LYS A 123 5.03 -10.78 4.79
C LYS A 123 4.22 -9.51 5.02
N ASN A 124 3.61 -9.43 6.19
CA ASN A 124 3.06 -8.19 6.66
C ASN A 124 4.18 -7.19 6.96
N LEU A 125 3.99 -5.96 6.54
CA LEU A 125 4.80 -4.81 6.91
C LEU A 125 4.06 -3.98 7.95
N SER A 126 4.76 -2.99 8.52
CA SER A 126 4.12 -2.01 9.39
C SER A 126 2.92 -1.36 8.73
N ARG A 127 1.92 -0.99 9.54
CA ARG A 127 0.73 -0.23 9.11
C ARG A 127 -0.17 -0.97 8.10
N GLY A 128 -0.34 -2.30 8.28
CA GLY A 128 -1.27 -3.11 7.48
C GLY A 128 -0.90 -3.30 6.01
N ARG A 129 0.31 -2.90 5.61
CA ARG A 129 0.83 -3.21 4.28
C ARG A 129 1.32 -4.65 4.22
N ALA A 130 1.35 -5.21 3.03
CA ALA A 130 1.99 -6.49 2.78
C ALA A 130 3.06 -6.35 1.69
N PHE A 131 4.10 -7.16 1.80
CA PHE A 131 5.14 -7.31 0.78
C PHE A 131 4.91 -8.63 0.06
N PHE A 132 4.98 -8.58 -1.27
CA PHE A 132 4.88 -9.74 -2.16
C PHE A 132 6.08 -9.70 -3.10
N GLY A 133 7.00 -10.63 -2.98
CA GLY A 133 8.20 -10.61 -3.78
C GLY A 133 9.18 -11.73 -3.43
N PHE A 134 10.45 -11.45 -3.56
CA PHE A 134 11.51 -12.42 -3.34
C PHE A 134 12.51 -11.90 -2.30
N LYS A 135 13.06 -12.80 -1.50
CA LYS A 135 14.21 -12.51 -0.65
C LYS A 135 15.36 -11.99 -1.51
N ALA A 136 16.16 -11.10 -0.95
CA ALA A 136 17.36 -10.64 -1.62
C ALA A 136 18.27 -11.85 -1.92
N ALA A 137 18.49 -12.12 -3.19
CA ALA A 137 19.47 -13.10 -3.63
C ALA A 137 20.76 -12.38 -4.07
N PRO A 138 21.93 -13.03 -3.99
CA PRO A 138 23.13 -12.53 -4.66
C PRO A 138 22.79 -12.23 -6.11
N ARG A 139 22.86 -10.96 -6.49
CA ARG A 139 22.54 -10.57 -7.86
C ARG A 139 23.78 -10.75 -8.73
N PRO A 140 23.70 -11.57 -9.79
CA PRO A 140 24.73 -11.54 -10.81
C PRO A 140 24.89 -10.11 -11.35
N ALA A 141 26.09 -9.72 -11.70
CA ALA A 141 26.35 -8.43 -12.34
C ALA A 141 25.74 -8.43 -13.75
N TYR A 142 24.46 -8.17 -13.86
CA TYR A 142 23.79 -8.06 -15.16
C TYR A 142 24.16 -6.77 -15.86
N SER A 143 24.45 -6.86 -17.16
CA SER A 143 24.54 -5.69 -18.03
C SER A 143 23.24 -4.88 -18.02
N SER A 144 23.29 -3.63 -18.47
CA SER A 144 22.09 -2.78 -18.56
C SER A 144 21.00 -3.40 -19.44
N ALA A 145 21.39 -4.00 -20.57
CA ALA A 145 20.46 -4.70 -21.47
C ALA A 145 19.82 -5.92 -20.80
N LYS A 146 20.59 -6.72 -20.05
CA LYS A 146 20.04 -7.89 -19.33
C LYS A 146 19.11 -7.48 -18.19
N ARG A 147 19.37 -6.35 -17.53
CA ARG A 147 18.44 -5.78 -16.52
C ARG A 147 17.11 -5.32 -17.13
N GLN A 148 17.16 -4.68 -18.31
CA GLN A 148 15.94 -4.30 -19.04
C GLN A 148 15.13 -5.52 -19.49
N LEU A 149 15.82 -6.57 -19.95
CA LEU A 149 15.16 -7.83 -20.29
C LEU A 149 14.50 -8.47 -19.07
N LEU A 150 15.16 -8.49 -17.91
CA LEU A 150 14.55 -9.00 -16.67
C LEU A 150 13.27 -8.27 -16.31
N VAL A 151 13.22 -6.94 -16.43
CA VAL A 151 12.00 -6.16 -16.15
C VAL A 151 10.86 -6.57 -17.09
N ARG A 152 11.15 -6.76 -18.38
CA ARG A 152 10.14 -7.23 -19.35
C ARG A 152 9.64 -8.64 -19.02
N VAL A 153 10.56 -9.57 -18.77
CA VAL A 153 10.25 -10.95 -18.39
C VAL A 153 9.42 -10.98 -17.10
N GLN A 154 9.80 -10.20 -16.10
CA GLN A 154 9.01 -10.10 -14.87
C GLN A 154 7.57 -9.67 -15.17
N HIS A 155 7.37 -8.64 -15.96
CA HIS A 155 6.05 -8.14 -16.31
C HIS A 155 5.22 -9.17 -17.13
N GLU A 156 5.86 -9.90 -18.05
CA GLU A 156 5.22 -10.97 -18.80
C GLU A 156 4.80 -12.12 -17.87
N CYS A 157 5.69 -12.53 -16.96
CA CYS A 157 5.41 -13.56 -15.98
C CYS A 157 4.30 -13.14 -15.00
N GLU A 158 4.28 -11.88 -14.53
CA GLU A 158 3.19 -11.35 -13.70
C GLU A 158 1.83 -11.44 -14.38
N LYS A 159 1.77 -11.16 -15.68
CA LYS A 159 0.55 -11.33 -16.50
C LYS A 159 0.20 -12.81 -16.65
N GLN A 160 1.18 -13.66 -16.97
CA GLN A 160 0.97 -15.09 -17.18
C GLN A 160 0.41 -15.77 -15.93
N VAL A 161 0.92 -15.47 -14.75
CA VAL A 161 0.42 -16.02 -13.48
C VAL A 161 -0.82 -15.29 -12.96
N ASN A 162 -1.25 -14.23 -13.63
CA ASN A 162 -2.35 -13.35 -13.23
C ASN A 162 -2.19 -12.85 -11.79
N MET A 163 -0.96 -12.45 -11.44
CA MET A 163 -0.55 -12.17 -10.06
C MET A 163 -1.45 -11.11 -9.41
N ALA A 164 -1.67 -9.97 -10.08
CA ALA A 164 -2.42 -8.86 -9.50
C ALA A 164 -3.85 -9.27 -9.13
N ALA A 165 -4.59 -9.92 -10.02
CA ALA A 165 -5.97 -10.33 -9.77
C ALA A 165 -6.06 -11.39 -8.66
N ARG A 166 -5.13 -12.36 -8.64
CA ARG A 166 -5.12 -13.43 -7.62
C ARG A 166 -4.76 -12.89 -6.24
N ILE A 167 -3.80 -11.96 -6.14
CA ILE A 167 -3.44 -11.31 -4.86
C ILE A 167 -4.60 -10.45 -4.36
N THR A 168 -5.21 -9.64 -5.23
CA THR A 168 -6.39 -8.83 -4.87
C THR A 168 -7.51 -9.72 -4.31
N LYS A 169 -7.82 -10.83 -4.99
CA LYS A 169 -8.83 -11.79 -4.52
C LYS A 169 -8.53 -12.31 -3.12
N ILE A 170 -7.26 -12.70 -2.83
CA ILE A 170 -6.85 -13.17 -1.50
C ILE A 170 -7.07 -12.09 -0.44
N ILE A 171 -6.70 -10.85 -0.74
CA ILE A 171 -6.86 -9.72 0.18
C ILE A 171 -8.33 -9.44 0.47
N ASP A 172 -9.18 -9.48 -0.55
CA ASP A 172 -10.60 -9.21 -0.41
C ASP A 172 -11.31 -10.30 0.39
N GLU A 173 -10.98 -11.59 0.13
CA GLU A 173 -11.50 -12.73 0.89
C GLU A 173 -11.09 -12.64 2.36
N ASP A 174 -9.81 -12.40 2.66
CA ASP A 174 -9.28 -12.28 4.02
C ASP A 174 -9.94 -11.14 4.80
N ARG A 175 -10.23 -10.02 4.15
CA ARG A 175 -10.93 -8.88 4.73
C ARG A 175 -12.41 -9.17 5.01
N ASN A 176 -13.07 -9.89 4.12
CA ASN A 176 -14.46 -10.27 4.28
C ASN A 176 -14.63 -11.28 5.41
N ASP A 177 -13.74 -12.28 5.49
CA ASP A 177 -13.72 -13.24 6.60
C ASP A 177 -13.48 -12.57 7.95
N ALA A 178 -12.62 -11.55 8.00
CA ALA A 178 -12.38 -10.78 9.21
C ALA A 178 -13.61 -9.95 9.64
N ARG A 179 -14.43 -9.48 8.69
CA ARG A 179 -15.69 -8.76 8.99
C ARG A 179 -16.81 -9.69 9.46
N ALA A 180 -16.87 -10.89 8.91
CA ALA A 180 -17.89 -11.89 9.29
C ALA A 180 -17.72 -12.45 10.71
N ARG A 181 -16.57 -12.22 11.35
CA ARG A 181 -16.26 -12.66 12.72
C ARG A 181 -16.44 -11.59 13.79
N LEU A 182 -16.88 -10.39 13.41
CA LEU A 182 -17.18 -9.26 14.33
C LEU A 182 -18.68 -9.14 14.54
#